data_9a8db5942e0730e00253a71a374c9ba7
#
_entry.id   9a8db5942e0730e00253a71a374c9ba7
#
_cell.length_a   1.000
_cell.length_b   1.000
_cell.length_c   1.000
_cell.angle_alpha   90.00
_cell.angle_beta   90.00
_cell.angle_gamma   90.00
#
_symmetry.space_group_name_H-M   'P 1'
#
loop_
_entity.id
_entity.type
_entity.pdbx_description
1 polymer ?
#
loop_
_entity_poly.entity_id
_entity_poly.type
_entity_poly.pdbx_seq_one_letter_code
_entity_poly.pdbx_strand_id
1 'polypeptide(L)'
;AAPGVNAVSRTVHSACAEQSRSCQSVAALAPHRIKIREANFTMMRSHYCGQLNESLDGQEITLCGWVHRRRDHGGVIFLDVRDREGLAQVVFDPDRAETFATADKVRSEYVVKITGKVRLRPAGAVNPNMASGAIEVLGYELEVLNDAETPPFPLNEYSDVGEETRLRYRFIDLRRPEMAEKLKLRSRITASIRRYLDDNGFLDVETPILGRPTPEGARDYLVPSRTHAGNFFALPQSPQLFKQLLMVAGFDRYYQIAKCFRDEDLRADRQPEFTQIDIETSFLDEADIIGITEGMIRKLFKEVLDLEFGEFPHMPFEEAMRRYGSDKPDLRIPLELVDVADQLNAVEFKVFSGPANDPKGRVAALRVPGAASMPRSQIDDYTKFVGIYGAKGLAYIKVNERAKGVEGLQSPIVKFIPEDNLNVI
;
A
#
# COMPACT_ATOMS: atom_id res chain seq x y z
N ALA A 1 -60.17 -28.82 7.55
CA ALA A 1 -60.66 -28.14 6.37
C ALA A 1 -60.03 -26.75 6.29
N ALA A 2 -59.01 -26.57 5.49
CA ALA A 2 -58.44 -25.27 5.17
C ALA A 2 -58.94 -24.82 3.79
N PRO A 3 -59.40 -23.60 3.61
CA PRO A 3 -59.75 -23.06 2.30
C PRO A 3 -58.63 -22.15 1.78
N GLY A 4 -58.30 -22.27 0.51
CA GLY A 4 -57.86 -21.12 -0.29
C GLY A 4 -56.43 -21.05 -0.81
N VAL A 5 -56.00 -22.01 -1.65
CA VAL A 5 -54.71 -21.91 -2.41
C VAL A 5 -54.92 -21.43 -3.86
N ASN A 6 -56.16 -21.14 -4.31
CA ASN A 6 -56.45 -20.84 -5.70
C ASN A 6 -56.59 -19.35 -6.10
N ALA A 7 -56.37 -18.41 -5.20
CA ALA A 7 -56.52 -16.97 -5.51
C ALA A 7 -55.22 -16.23 -5.85
N VAL A 8 -54.05 -16.79 -5.55
CA VAL A 8 -52.75 -16.11 -5.74
C VAL A 8 -52.16 -16.35 -7.14
N SER A 9 -52.62 -17.41 -7.84
CA SER A 9 -52.05 -17.78 -9.16
C SER A 9 -52.53 -16.90 -10.34
N ARG A 10 -53.63 -16.18 -10.23
CA ARG A 10 -54.12 -15.34 -11.34
C ARG A 10 -53.60 -13.91 -11.36
N THR A 11 -53.10 -13.39 -10.24
CA THR A 11 -52.60 -12.03 -10.13
C THR A 11 -51.12 -11.90 -10.57
N VAL A 12 -50.35 -12.99 -10.50
CA VAL A 12 -48.94 -12.99 -10.91
C VAL A 12 -48.78 -13.09 -12.43
N HIS A 13 -49.71 -13.69 -13.16
CA HIS A 13 -49.63 -13.79 -14.62
C HIS A 13 -50.03 -12.49 -15.35
N SER A 14 -50.81 -11.61 -14.74
CA SER A 14 -51.15 -10.31 -15.31
C SER A 14 -50.00 -9.27 -15.18
N ALA A 15 -49.27 -9.29 -14.09
CA ALA A 15 -48.18 -8.36 -13.86
C ALA A 15 -46.94 -8.69 -14.73
N CYS A 16 -46.72 -9.96 -15.07
CA CYS A 16 -45.61 -10.37 -15.93
C CYS A 16 -45.82 -10.03 -17.41
N ALA A 17 -47.06 -9.92 -17.87
CA ALA A 17 -47.40 -9.59 -19.26
C ALA A 17 -47.30 -8.07 -19.56
N GLU A 18 -47.47 -7.22 -18.58
CA GLU A 18 -47.29 -5.77 -18.72
C GLU A 18 -45.79 -5.34 -18.63
N GLN A 19 -44.99 -6.05 -17.84
CA GLN A 19 -43.54 -5.78 -17.78
C GLN A 19 -42.78 -6.23 -19.04
N SER A 20 -43.26 -7.24 -19.75
CA SER A 20 -42.62 -7.67 -21.01
C SER A 20 -42.82 -6.70 -22.18
N ARG A 21 -43.82 -5.80 -22.11
CA ARG A 21 -44.00 -4.75 -23.13
C ARG A 21 -43.14 -3.48 -22.86
N SER A 22 -42.72 -3.25 -21.64
CA SER A 22 -41.84 -2.12 -21.32
C SER A 22 -40.34 -2.42 -21.57
N CYS A 23 -39.94 -3.68 -21.56
CA CYS A 23 -38.53 -4.06 -21.88
C CYS A 23 -38.21 -4.04 -23.38
N GLN A 24 -39.20 -4.10 -24.28
CA GLN A 24 -38.94 -4.04 -25.72
C GLN A 24 -38.71 -2.61 -26.27
N SER A 25 -38.98 -1.57 -25.50
CA SER A 25 -38.76 -0.17 -25.90
C SER A 25 -37.40 0.40 -25.48
N VAL A 26 -36.57 -0.34 -24.74
CA VAL A 26 -35.22 0.14 -24.29
C VAL A 26 -34.11 -0.23 -25.27
N ALA A 27 -34.39 -1.09 -26.28
CA ALA A 27 -33.36 -1.57 -27.21
C ALA A 27 -33.04 -0.64 -28.40
N ALA A 28 -33.56 0.57 -28.45
CA ALA A 28 -33.37 1.49 -29.57
C ALA A 28 -32.98 2.93 -29.17
N LEU A 29 -32.33 3.11 -28.04
CA LEU A 29 -31.61 4.38 -27.76
C LEU A 29 -30.18 4.24 -28.29
N ALA A 30 -29.99 4.70 -29.55
CA ALA A 30 -28.69 5.01 -30.07
C ALA A 30 -27.94 5.88 -29.05
N PRO A 31 -26.63 5.73 -28.89
CA PRO A 31 -25.88 6.53 -27.94
C PRO A 31 -26.01 8.01 -28.34
N HIS A 32 -26.89 8.73 -27.67
CA HIS A 32 -26.84 10.15 -27.69
C HIS A 32 -25.48 10.54 -27.13
N ARG A 33 -24.54 10.83 -28.01
CA ARG A 33 -23.36 11.61 -27.63
C ARG A 33 -23.91 12.88 -27.01
N ILE A 34 -23.93 12.89 -25.67
CA ILE A 34 -24.06 14.13 -24.90
C ILE A 34 -22.87 14.96 -25.38
N LYS A 35 -23.11 15.93 -26.25
CA LYS A 35 -22.15 17.02 -26.47
C LYS A 35 -22.09 17.73 -25.12
N ILE A 36 -21.12 17.31 -24.30
CA ILE A 36 -20.67 18.13 -23.16
C ILE A 36 -20.26 19.44 -23.86
N ARG A 37 -21.10 20.48 -23.76
CA ARG A 37 -20.64 21.84 -24.00
C ARG A 37 -19.36 21.95 -23.20
N GLU A 38 -18.26 22.31 -23.84
CA GLU A 38 -17.08 22.83 -23.17
C GLU A 38 -17.57 24.00 -22.32
N ALA A 39 -17.92 23.70 -21.08
CA ALA A 39 -18.10 24.70 -20.08
C ALA A 39 -16.70 25.31 -19.95
N ASN A 40 -16.53 26.53 -20.39
CA ASN A 40 -15.34 27.31 -20.07
C ASN A 40 -15.34 27.50 -18.55
N PHE A 41 -14.84 26.46 -17.83
CA PHE A 41 -14.48 26.60 -16.45
C PHE A 41 -13.27 27.53 -16.42
N THR A 42 -13.54 28.79 -16.14
CA THR A 42 -12.49 29.77 -15.84
C THR A 42 -11.86 29.32 -14.53
N MET A 43 -10.85 28.47 -14.61
CA MET A 43 -10.13 28.05 -13.43
C MET A 43 -9.38 29.24 -12.86
N MET A 44 -9.38 29.43 -11.54
CA MET A 44 -8.64 30.51 -10.88
C MET A 44 -7.15 30.48 -11.20
N ARG A 45 -6.61 29.31 -11.52
CA ARG A 45 -5.20 29.07 -11.92
C ARG A 45 -5.13 28.56 -13.35
N SER A 46 -4.07 28.90 -14.07
CA SER A 46 -3.74 28.30 -15.36
C SER A 46 -2.85 27.06 -15.22
N HIS A 47 -1.95 27.04 -14.24
CA HIS A 47 -0.98 25.97 -14.01
C HIS A 47 -0.84 25.63 -12.54
N TYR A 48 -0.36 24.40 -12.26
CA TYR A 48 0.11 24.00 -10.95
C TYR A 48 1.59 24.38 -10.77
N CYS A 49 1.99 24.70 -9.53
CA CYS A 49 3.35 25.11 -9.22
C CYS A 49 4.41 24.09 -9.63
N GLY A 50 4.18 22.79 -9.34
CA GLY A 50 5.12 21.72 -9.67
C GLY A 50 5.16 21.33 -11.15
N GLN A 51 4.25 21.84 -11.98
CA GLN A 51 4.18 21.57 -13.42
C GLN A 51 4.94 22.58 -14.28
N LEU A 52 5.45 23.65 -13.65
CA LEU A 52 6.20 24.67 -14.37
C LEU A 52 7.57 24.16 -14.79
N ASN A 53 7.93 24.44 -16.05
CA ASN A 53 9.19 24.06 -16.65
C ASN A 53 9.65 25.06 -17.69
N GLU A 54 10.80 24.84 -18.28
CA GLU A 54 11.44 25.74 -19.24
C GLU A 54 10.64 25.98 -20.53
N SER A 55 9.73 25.06 -20.92
CA SER A 55 8.88 25.23 -22.10
C SER A 55 7.86 26.36 -21.98
N LEU A 56 7.64 26.84 -20.75
CA LEU A 56 6.73 27.96 -20.44
C LEU A 56 7.44 29.31 -20.43
N ASP A 57 8.73 29.37 -20.75
CA ASP A 57 9.48 30.65 -20.77
C ASP A 57 8.78 31.71 -21.61
N GLY A 58 8.66 32.87 -21.04
CA GLY A 58 7.97 34.03 -21.69
C GLY A 58 6.46 34.01 -21.60
N GLN A 59 5.82 32.93 -21.13
CA GLN A 59 4.36 32.84 -21.01
C GLN A 59 3.86 33.54 -19.73
N GLU A 60 2.68 34.15 -19.84
CA GLU A 60 1.94 34.66 -18.68
C GLU A 60 1.07 33.55 -18.10
N ILE A 61 1.17 33.35 -16.79
CA ILE A 61 0.47 32.33 -16.07
C ILE A 61 -0.17 32.85 -14.79
N THR A 62 -1.18 32.15 -14.30
CA THR A 62 -1.78 32.37 -12.97
C THR A 62 -1.61 31.16 -12.09
N LEU A 63 -1.06 31.38 -10.91
CA LEU A 63 -0.87 30.37 -9.85
C LEU A 63 -1.81 30.62 -8.68
N CYS A 64 -2.28 29.56 -8.03
CA CYS A 64 -2.94 29.62 -6.74
C CYS A 64 -2.30 28.59 -5.82
N GLY A 65 -1.95 28.99 -4.60
CA GLY A 65 -1.30 28.11 -3.65
C GLY A 65 -1.09 28.75 -2.29
N TRP A 66 -0.32 28.06 -1.47
CA TRP A 66 0.07 28.51 -0.13
C TRP A 66 1.48 29.03 -0.16
N VAL A 67 1.75 30.14 0.55
CA VAL A 67 3.10 30.68 0.70
C VAL A 67 3.90 29.76 1.62
N HIS A 68 4.82 29.01 1.04
CA HIS A 68 5.69 28.11 1.79
C HIS A 68 6.81 28.89 2.51
N ARG A 69 7.40 29.85 1.82
CA ARG A 69 8.49 30.67 2.34
C ARG A 69 8.52 32.04 1.69
N ARG A 70 8.76 33.08 2.50
CA ARG A 70 9.08 34.45 2.04
C ARG A 70 10.53 34.75 2.36
N ARG A 71 11.24 35.36 1.42
CA ARG A 71 12.62 35.87 1.57
C ARG A 71 12.69 37.28 1.01
N ASP A 72 13.48 38.13 1.65
CA ASP A 72 13.81 39.44 1.19
C ASP A 72 15.30 39.52 0.98
N HIS A 73 15.74 39.83 -0.23
CA HIS A 73 17.14 39.95 -0.62
C HIS A 73 17.38 41.27 -1.34
N GLY A 74 17.81 42.27 -0.56
CA GLY A 74 18.26 43.52 -1.12
C GLY A 74 17.16 44.32 -1.83
N GLY A 75 15.92 44.26 -1.34
CA GLY A 75 14.78 44.99 -1.92
C GLY A 75 14.02 44.21 -3.00
N VAL A 76 14.29 42.92 -3.19
CA VAL A 76 13.50 42.03 -4.03
C VAL A 76 12.86 40.94 -3.14
N ILE A 77 11.57 40.75 -3.27
CA ILE A 77 10.84 39.74 -2.48
C ILE A 77 10.67 38.45 -3.29
N PHE A 78 11.06 37.36 -2.68
CA PHE A 78 10.87 35.98 -3.20
C PHE A 78 9.80 35.25 -2.38
N LEU A 79 8.76 34.74 -3.06
CA LEU A 79 7.77 33.85 -2.49
C LEU A 79 7.93 32.46 -3.11
N ASP A 80 8.16 31.46 -2.28
CA ASP A 80 8.02 30.07 -2.69
C ASP A 80 6.54 29.69 -2.47
N VAL A 81 5.81 29.49 -3.54
CA VAL A 81 4.38 29.13 -3.52
C VAL A 81 4.24 27.63 -3.71
N ARG A 82 3.48 27.00 -2.84
CA ARG A 82 3.23 25.56 -2.84
C ARG A 82 1.80 25.22 -3.20
N ASP A 83 1.64 24.21 -4.01
CA ASP A 83 0.39 23.51 -4.19
C ASP A 83 0.59 21.98 -4.08
N ARG A 84 -0.40 21.19 -4.46
CA ARG A 84 -0.32 19.72 -4.37
C ARG A 84 0.70 19.09 -5.32
N GLU A 85 1.12 19.80 -6.39
CA GLU A 85 2.05 19.28 -7.39
C GLU A 85 3.50 19.71 -7.11
N GLY A 86 3.71 20.73 -6.26
CA GLY A 86 5.05 21.14 -5.87
C GLY A 86 5.18 22.62 -5.52
N LEU A 87 6.38 23.15 -5.75
CA LEU A 87 6.77 24.51 -5.42
C LEU A 87 7.10 25.30 -6.70
N ALA A 88 6.76 26.59 -6.68
CA ALA A 88 7.23 27.57 -7.66
C ALA A 88 7.77 28.81 -6.94
N GLN A 89 8.92 29.32 -7.39
CA GLN A 89 9.43 30.59 -6.92
C GLN A 89 8.82 31.73 -7.71
N VAL A 90 8.28 32.72 -7.01
CA VAL A 90 7.77 33.95 -7.58
C VAL A 90 8.61 35.12 -7.06
N VAL A 91 8.96 36.04 -7.97
CA VAL A 91 9.82 37.20 -7.69
C VAL A 91 8.99 38.46 -7.83
N PHE A 92 9.09 39.38 -6.87
CA PHE A 92 8.45 40.69 -6.88
C PHE A 92 9.51 41.77 -6.82
N ASP A 93 9.58 42.55 -7.87
CA ASP A 93 10.47 43.71 -7.98
C ASP A 93 9.84 44.96 -7.39
N PRO A 94 10.61 45.87 -6.78
CA PRO A 94 10.11 47.12 -6.21
C PRO A 94 9.50 48.10 -7.26
N ASP A 95 9.80 47.89 -8.53
CA ASP A 95 9.24 48.70 -9.64
C ASP A 95 7.69 48.63 -9.73
N ARG A 96 7.08 47.64 -9.10
CA ARG A 96 5.63 47.46 -8.96
C ARG A 96 5.20 47.68 -7.51
N ALA A 97 5.18 48.97 -7.10
CA ALA A 97 5.04 49.38 -5.70
C ALA A 97 3.85 48.75 -4.94
N GLU A 98 2.66 48.64 -5.55
CA GLU A 98 1.47 48.06 -4.90
C GLU A 98 1.61 46.55 -4.67
N THR A 99 2.03 45.81 -5.69
CA THR A 99 2.23 44.37 -5.61
C THR A 99 3.39 44.04 -4.65
N PHE A 100 4.46 44.83 -4.70
CA PHE A 100 5.58 44.70 -3.77
C PHE A 100 5.16 44.96 -2.32
N ALA A 101 4.40 46.00 -2.04
CA ALA A 101 3.88 46.30 -0.71
C ALA A 101 2.92 45.22 -0.19
N THR A 102 2.20 44.55 -1.08
CA THR A 102 1.38 43.38 -0.74
C THR A 102 2.27 42.18 -0.42
N ALA A 103 3.27 41.87 -1.25
CA ALA A 103 4.22 40.80 -1.05
C ALA A 103 5.01 40.94 0.26
N ASP A 104 5.31 42.15 0.68
CA ASP A 104 5.99 42.45 1.94
C ASP A 104 5.15 42.04 3.18
N LYS A 105 3.84 42.17 3.09
CA LYS A 105 2.91 41.80 4.19
C LYS A 105 2.57 40.33 4.25
N VAL A 106 2.78 39.59 3.17
CA VAL A 106 2.46 38.15 3.10
C VAL A 106 3.31 37.35 4.10
N ARG A 107 2.69 36.38 4.74
CA ARG A 107 3.36 35.45 5.68
C ARG A 107 3.17 34.00 5.24
N SER A 108 3.90 33.12 5.92
CA SER A 108 3.82 31.66 5.66
C SER A 108 2.38 31.17 5.76
N GLU A 109 2.03 30.25 4.88
CA GLU A 109 0.73 29.59 4.74
C GLU A 109 -0.45 30.51 4.32
N TYR A 110 -0.22 31.79 4.01
CA TYR A 110 -1.22 32.62 3.33
C TYR A 110 -1.60 31.98 1.99
N VAL A 111 -2.88 32.02 1.66
CA VAL A 111 -3.38 31.54 0.37
C VAL A 111 -3.35 32.69 -0.60
N VAL A 112 -2.65 32.53 -1.72
CA VAL A 112 -2.42 33.57 -2.69
C VAL A 112 -2.81 33.15 -4.10
N LYS A 113 -3.23 34.15 -4.90
CA LYS A 113 -3.34 34.06 -6.34
C LYS A 113 -2.34 35.03 -6.95
N ILE A 114 -1.54 34.57 -7.88
CA ILE A 114 -0.45 35.34 -8.47
C ILE A 114 -0.54 35.23 -9.99
N THR A 115 -0.60 36.35 -10.68
CA THR A 115 -0.42 36.43 -12.14
C THR A 115 0.99 36.92 -12.42
N GLY A 116 1.70 36.29 -13.34
CA GLY A 116 3.06 36.65 -13.66
C GLY A 116 3.60 35.96 -14.90
N LYS A 117 4.80 36.39 -15.31
CA LYS A 117 5.50 35.84 -16.48
C LYS A 117 6.57 34.85 -16.06
N VAL A 118 6.56 33.67 -16.65
CA VAL A 118 7.62 32.67 -16.48
C VAL A 118 8.90 33.19 -17.15
N ARG A 119 10.04 33.04 -16.46
CA ARG A 119 11.37 33.30 -17.01
C ARG A 119 12.39 32.29 -16.54
N LEU A 120 13.41 32.06 -17.34
CA LEU A 120 14.54 31.23 -16.96
C LEU A 120 15.33 31.90 -15.84
N ARG A 121 15.77 31.13 -14.86
CA ARG A 121 16.70 31.64 -13.84
C ARG A 121 18.09 31.82 -14.44
N PRO A 122 18.87 32.84 -13.98
CA PRO A 122 20.29 32.92 -14.30
C PRO A 122 21.02 31.61 -13.94
N ALA A 123 22.03 31.25 -14.71
CA ALA A 123 22.74 29.96 -14.54
C ALA A 123 23.23 29.68 -13.10
N GLY A 124 23.65 30.73 -12.37
CA GLY A 124 24.06 30.63 -10.96
C GLY A 124 22.91 30.55 -9.93
N ALA A 125 21.65 30.71 -10.35
CA ALA A 125 20.47 30.71 -9.47
C ALA A 125 19.55 29.50 -9.70
N VAL A 126 19.91 28.57 -10.58
CA VAL A 126 19.19 27.32 -10.81
C VAL A 126 19.20 26.47 -9.53
N ASN A 127 18.04 26.00 -9.10
CA ASN A 127 17.89 25.14 -7.92
C ASN A 127 17.62 23.69 -8.31
N PRO A 128 18.60 22.77 -8.24
CA PRO A 128 18.41 21.37 -8.63
C PRO A 128 17.49 20.59 -7.70
N ASN A 129 17.20 21.12 -6.49
CA ASN A 129 16.34 20.44 -5.50
C ASN A 129 14.85 20.80 -5.67
N MET A 130 14.49 21.53 -6.70
CA MET A 130 13.11 21.91 -6.98
C MET A 130 12.77 21.55 -8.43
N ALA A 131 11.65 20.88 -8.66
CA ALA A 131 11.23 20.47 -10.01
C ALA A 131 11.12 21.67 -10.98
N SER A 132 10.63 22.82 -10.50
CA SER A 132 10.57 24.08 -11.22
C SER A 132 11.85 24.94 -11.07
N GLY A 133 12.95 24.36 -10.62
CA GLY A 133 14.15 25.12 -10.20
C GLY A 133 14.94 25.79 -11.30
N ALA A 134 14.71 25.44 -12.57
CA ALA A 134 15.30 26.10 -13.73
C ALA A 134 14.60 27.42 -14.09
N ILE A 135 13.36 27.62 -13.61
CA ILE A 135 12.53 28.79 -13.91
C ILE A 135 12.13 29.53 -12.63
N GLU A 136 11.63 30.73 -12.81
CA GLU A 136 10.92 31.51 -11.80
C GLU A 136 9.80 32.33 -12.46
N VAL A 137 8.87 32.81 -11.65
CA VAL A 137 7.76 33.63 -12.14
C VAL A 137 7.97 35.09 -11.71
N LEU A 138 8.06 36.00 -12.63
CA LEU A 138 8.03 37.42 -12.33
C LEU A 138 6.58 37.86 -12.05
N GLY A 139 6.25 38.09 -10.78
CA GLY A 139 4.90 38.44 -10.33
C GLY A 139 4.46 39.82 -10.73
N TYR A 140 3.32 39.91 -11.40
CA TYR A 140 2.69 41.18 -11.81
C TYR A 140 1.56 41.57 -10.89
N GLU A 141 0.75 40.62 -10.49
CA GLU A 141 -0.40 40.77 -9.60
C GLU A 141 -0.29 39.76 -8.46
N LEU A 142 -0.68 40.22 -7.29
CA LEU A 142 -0.75 39.40 -6.08
C LEU A 142 -2.03 39.71 -5.32
N GLU A 143 -2.89 38.72 -5.23
CA GLU A 143 -4.11 38.75 -4.44
C GLU A 143 -3.97 37.81 -3.26
N VAL A 144 -4.18 38.28 -2.04
CA VAL A 144 -4.28 37.45 -0.84
C VAL A 144 -5.73 36.95 -0.75
N LEU A 145 -5.93 35.67 -1.06
CA LEU A 145 -7.25 35.04 -0.99
C LEU A 145 -7.68 34.75 0.44
N ASN A 146 -6.70 34.40 1.29
CA ASN A 146 -6.92 34.17 2.71
C ASN A 146 -5.61 34.36 3.48
N ASP A 147 -5.66 34.98 4.61
CA ASP A 147 -4.57 35.03 5.57
C ASP A 147 -4.58 33.78 6.45
N ALA A 148 -3.49 33.54 7.15
CA ALA A 148 -3.35 32.37 8.02
C ALA A 148 -2.56 32.74 9.28
N GLU A 149 -2.94 32.14 10.40
CA GLU A 149 -2.11 32.12 11.59
C GLU A 149 -0.84 31.28 11.34
N THR A 150 0.18 31.52 12.15
CA THR A 150 1.41 30.74 12.08
C THR A 150 1.12 29.28 12.39
N PRO A 151 1.51 28.32 11.53
CA PRO A 151 1.33 26.90 11.79
C PRO A 151 2.00 26.46 13.09
N PRO A 152 1.46 25.44 13.80
CA PRO A 152 2.02 24.95 15.07
C PRO A 152 3.40 24.30 14.90
N PHE A 153 3.81 23.99 13.69
CA PHE A 153 5.14 23.45 13.34
C PHE A 153 5.51 23.78 11.90
N PRO A 154 6.83 23.77 11.57
CA PRO A 154 7.29 23.97 10.20
C PRO A 154 6.84 22.84 9.27
N LEU A 155 6.51 23.19 8.02
CA LEU A 155 6.04 22.24 6.98
C LEU A 155 7.17 21.79 6.05
N ASN A 156 8.39 21.74 6.55
CA ASN A 156 9.53 21.19 5.83
C ASN A 156 9.63 19.66 6.03
N GLU A 157 10.40 18.99 5.18
CA GLU A 157 10.53 17.54 5.16
C GLU A 157 11.13 16.96 6.45
N TYR A 158 12.03 17.72 7.11
CA TYR A 158 12.79 17.28 8.27
C TYR A 158 12.29 17.92 9.57
N SER A 159 11.03 17.70 9.89
CA SER A 159 10.47 18.22 11.14
C SER A 159 10.53 17.18 12.25
N ASP A 160 11.26 17.48 13.35
CA ASP A 160 11.32 16.65 14.57
C ASP A 160 10.05 16.75 15.44
N VAL A 161 8.96 17.16 14.86
CA VAL A 161 7.69 17.29 15.59
C VAL A 161 7.15 15.93 15.99
N GLY A 162 6.89 15.77 17.29
CA GLY A 162 6.34 14.54 17.86
C GLY A 162 5.02 14.12 17.22
N GLU A 163 4.77 12.82 17.18
CA GLU A 163 3.61 12.23 16.51
C GLU A 163 2.28 12.75 17.05
N GLU A 164 2.17 12.97 18.36
CA GLU A 164 0.96 13.50 18.99
C GLU A 164 0.57 14.86 18.41
N THR A 165 1.53 15.78 18.27
CA THR A 165 1.28 17.11 17.68
C THR A 165 0.90 17.00 16.20
N ARG A 166 1.54 16.11 15.44
CA ARG A 166 1.22 15.84 14.04
C ARG A 166 -0.19 15.26 13.89
N LEU A 167 -0.60 14.36 14.77
CA LEU A 167 -1.95 13.79 14.76
C LEU A 167 -2.99 14.83 15.15
N ARG A 168 -2.72 15.68 16.14
CA ARG A 168 -3.61 16.78 16.57
C ARG A 168 -3.87 17.79 15.44
N TYR A 169 -2.83 18.12 14.67
CA TYR A 169 -2.90 19.04 13.53
C TYR A 169 -2.73 18.29 12.19
N ARG A 170 -3.40 17.15 12.04
CA ARG A 170 -3.25 16.27 10.89
C ARG A 170 -3.47 16.96 9.54
N PHE A 171 -4.43 17.87 9.48
CA PHE A 171 -4.72 18.67 8.28
C PHE A 171 -3.57 19.60 7.88
N ILE A 172 -2.72 20.02 8.82
CA ILE A 172 -1.47 20.76 8.55
C ILE A 172 -0.36 19.78 8.16
N ASP A 173 -0.20 18.67 8.90
CA ASP A 173 0.80 17.63 8.62
C ASP A 173 0.66 17.06 7.19
N LEU A 174 -0.56 16.94 6.67
CA LEU A 174 -0.83 16.50 5.30
C LEU A 174 -0.34 17.45 4.21
N ARG A 175 0.03 18.71 4.55
CA ARG A 175 0.69 19.64 3.62
C ARG A 175 2.17 19.34 3.42
N ARG A 176 2.77 18.55 4.30
CA ARG A 176 4.19 18.13 4.16
C ARG A 176 4.32 17.20 2.96
N PRO A 177 5.37 17.39 2.12
CA PRO A 177 5.54 16.60 0.89
C PRO A 177 5.48 15.10 1.12
N GLU A 178 6.18 14.58 2.13
CA GLU A 178 6.21 13.15 2.44
C GLU A 178 4.84 12.56 2.83
N MET A 179 3.97 13.36 3.45
CA MET A 179 2.63 12.94 3.82
C MET A 179 1.66 13.03 2.62
N ALA A 180 1.79 14.10 1.85
CA ALA A 180 1.03 14.27 0.61
C ALA A 180 1.31 13.15 -0.40
N GLU A 181 2.60 12.78 -0.56
CA GLU A 181 3.00 11.68 -1.46
C GLU A 181 2.41 10.33 -1.05
N LYS A 182 2.27 10.03 0.24
CA LYS A 182 1.60 8.80 0.70
C LYS A 182 0.14 8.74 0.26
N LEU A 183 -0.58 9.86 0.30
CA LEU A 183 -1.98 9.91 -0.17
C LEU A 183 -2.07 9.82 -1.69
N LYS A 184 -1.18 10.50 -2.42
CA LYS A 184 -1.09 10.39 -3.88
C LYS A 184 -0.74 8.97 -4.32
N LEU A 185 0.22 8.33 -3.64
CA LEU A 185 0.60 6.94 -3.88
C LEU A 185 -0.60 6.01 -3.69
N ARG A 186 -1.31 6.14 -2.56
CA ARG A 186 -2.53 5.36 -2.30
C ARG A 186 -3.58 5.54 -3.39
N SER A 187 -3.80 6.77 -3.84
CA SER A 187 -4.75 7.08 -4.94
C SER A 187 -4.33 6.40 -6.24
N ARG A 188 -3.03 6.46 -6.60
CA ARG A 188 -2.50 5.80 -7.81
C ARG A 188 -2.63 4.27 -7.73
N ILE A 189 -2.31 3.67 -6.57
CA ILE A 189 -2.47 2.22 -6.34
C ILE A 189 -3.92 1.82 -6.57
N THR A 190 -4.87 2.50 -5.93
CA THR A 190 -6.29 2.18 -6.04
C THR A 190 -6.78 2.33 -7.49
N ALA A 191 -6.37 3.39 -8.19
CA ALA A 191 -6.74 3.60 -9.58
C ALA A 191 -6.15 2.54 -10.54
N SER A 192 -4.91 2.10 -10.30
CA SER A 192 -4.27 1.04 -11.08
C SER A 192 -5.01 -0.29 -10.92
N ILE A 193 -5.32 -0.67 -9.68
CA ILE A 193 -6.04 -1.91 -9.36
C ILE A 193 -7.44 -1.91 -9.98
N ARG A 194 -8.20 -0.80 -9.87
CA ARG A 194 -9.52 -0.68 -10.48
C ARG A 194 -9.46 -0.89 -11.98
N ARG A 195 -8.59 -0.18 -12.68
CA ARG A 195 -8.42 -0.36 -14.14
C ARG A 195 -8.09 -1.82 -14.51
N TYR A 196 -7.20 -2.45 -13.74
CA TYR A 196 -6.84 -3.85 -14.01
C TYR A 196 -8.05 -4.78 -13.86
N LEU A 197 -8.80 -4.65 -12.77
CA LEU A 197 -9.95 -5.51 -12.50
C LEU A 197 -11.09 -5.25 -13.48
N ASP A 198 -11.38 -3.99 -13.82
CA ASP A 198 -12.35 -3.61 -14.85
C ASP A 198 -11.98 -4.19 -16.21
N ASP A 199 -10.70 -4.09 -16.61
CA ASP A 199 -10.18 -4.66 -17.88
C ASP A 199 -10.29 -6.19 -17.93
N ASN A 200 -10.35 -6.86 -16.75
CA ASN A 200 -10.53 -8.30 -16.63
C ASN A 200 -12.00 -8.71 -16.36
N GLY A 201 -12.96 -7.79 -16.56
CA GLY A 201 -14.38 -8.06 -16.51
C GLY A 201 -14.97 -8.16 -15.10
N PHE A 202 -14.27 -7.66 -14.09
CA PHE A 202 -14.82 -7.55 -12.74
C PHE A 202 -15.73 -6.34 -12.61
N LEU A 203 -16.74 -6.44 -11.76
CA LEU A 203 -17.66 -5.36 -11.42
C LEU A 203 -17.32 -4.79 -10.04
N ASP A 204 -17.11 -3.47 -9.95
CA ASP A 204 -16.99 -2.75 -8.68
C ASP A 204 -18.38 -2.57 -8.07
N VAL A 205 -18.68 -3.33 -7.02
CA VAL A 205 -19.97 -3.28 -6.34
C VAL A 205 -19.81 -2.89 -4.90
N GLU A 206 -20.32 -1.70 -4.55
CA GLU A 206 -20.31 -1.19 -3.19
C GLU A 206 -21.37 -1.89 -2.35
N THR A 207 -20.96 -2.46 -1.21
CA THR A 207 -21.81 -3.21 -0.29
C THR A 207 -22.16 -2.40 0.96
N PRO A 208 -23.30 -2.69 1.63
CA PRO A 208 -23.65 -2.02 2.88
C PRO A 208 -22.59 -2.18 3.98
N ILE A 209 -22.33 -1.09 4.70
CA ILE A 209 -21.44 -1.09 5.88
C ILE A 209 -22.23 -1.42 7.16
N LEU A 210 -23.47 -0.99 7.26
CA LEU A 210 -24.33 -1.33 8.41
C LEU A 210 -25.03 -2.68 8.15
N GLY A 211 -24.53 -3.74 8.76
CA GLY A 211 -24.99 -5.11 8.58
C GLY A 211 -25.33 -5.81 9.88
N ARG A 212 -25.49 -7.13 9.79
CA ARG A 212 -25.56 -8.02 10.95
C ARG A 212 -24.16 -8.52 11.28
N PRO A 213 -23.90 -8.87 12.57
CA PRO A 213 -22.65 -9.53 12.95
C PRO A 213 -22.42 -10.81 12.13
N THR A 214 -21.16 -11.02 11.72
CA THR A 214 -20.73 -12.21 11.00
C THR A 214 -19.63 -12.93 11.78
N PRO A 215 -19.61 -14.28 11.80
CA PRO A 215 -18.64 -15.06 12.57
C PRO A 215 -17.32 -15.20 11.76
N GLU A 216 -16.60 -14.10 11.55
CA GLU A 216 -15.36 -14.09 10.74
C GLU A 216 -14.06 -14.20 11.56
N GLY A 217 -14.15 -14.44 12.87
CA GLY A 217 -12.99 -14.70 13.74
C GLY A 217 -12.51 -13.51 14.57
N ALA A 218 -12.74 -12.27 14.16
CA ALA A 218 -12.51 -11.07 14.96
C ALA A 218 -13.80 -10.68 15.73
N ARG A 219 -13.68 -9.69 16.62
CA ARG A 219 -14.86 -9.05 17.24
C ARG A 219 -15.37 -7.93 16.34
N ASP A 220 -16.70 -7.81 16.26
CA ASP A 220 -17.36 -6.76 15.48
C ASP A 220 -17.48 -5.47 16.30
N TYR A 221 -17.28 -4.32 15.65
CA TYR A 221 -17.74 -3.04 16.20
C TYR A 221 -19.25 -2.93 16.07
N LEU A 222 -19.93 -2.65 17.20
CA LEU A 222 -21.37 -2.53 17.24
C LEU A 222 -21.81 -1.07 17.20
N VAL A 223 -22.82 -0.78 16.37
CA VAL A 223 -23.44 0.53 16.25
C VAL A 223 -24.88 0.45 16.74
N PRO A 224 -25.25 1.12 17.85
CA PRO A 224 -26.61 1.05 18.38
C PRO A 224 -27.61 1.69 17.42
N SER A 225 -28.77 1.02 17.25
CA SER A 225 -29.86 1.54 16.41
C SER A 225 -30.72 2.51 17.23
N ARG A 226 -30.82 3.75 16.75
CA ARG A 226 -31.73 4.75 17.36
C ARG A 226 -33.21 4.43 17.11
N THR A 227 -33.52 3.82 15.97
CA THR A 227 -34.91 3.52 15.56
C THR A 227 -35.43 2.19 16.11
N HIS A 228 -34.55 1.29 16.53
CA HIS A 228 -34.88 -0.02 17.08
C HIS A 228 -34.16 -0.20 18.41
N ALA A 229 -34.84 0.22 19.53
CA ALA A 229 -34.25 0.16 20.85
C ALA A 229 -33.81 -1.27 21.22
N GLY A 230 -32.59 -1.40 21.76
CA GLY A 230 -31.98 -2.67 22.14
C GLY A 230 -31.37 -3.47 20.98
N ASN A 231 -31.42 -2.95 19.75
CA ASN A 231 -30.80 -3.58 18.59
C ASN A 231 -29.55 -2.82 18.13
N PHE A 232 -28.63 -3.55 17.49
CA PHE A 232 -27.35 -3.04 17.01
C PHE A 232 -27.12 -3.46 15.57
N PHE A 233 -26.47 -2.59 14.82
CA PHE A 233 -25.75 -2.95 13.60
C PHE A 233 -24.32 -3.36 13.93
N ALA A 234 -23.70 -4.16 13.07
CA ALA A 234 -22.27 -4.43 13.14
C ALA A 234 -21.57 -3.80 11.93
N LEU A 235 -20.37 -3.26 12.16
CA LEU A 235 -19.48 -2.85 11.08
C LEU A 235 -18.80 -4.09 10.48
N PRO A 236 -18.65 -4.22 9.14
CA PRO A 236 -18.19 -5.44 8.51
C PRO A 236 -16.69 -5.66 8.76
N GLN A 237 -16.32 -6.87 9.11
CA GLN A 237 -14.93 -7.33 9.13
C GLN A 237 -14.38 -7.52 7.71
N SER A 238 -15.23 -7.92 6.80
CA SER A 238 -15.13 -7.95 5.35
C SER A 238 -16.52 -7.96 4.73
N PRO A 239 -16.73 -7.71 3.45
CA PRO A 239 -18.03 -7.82 2.79
C PRO A 239 -18.42 -9.28 2.46
N GLN A 240 -17.97 -10.26 3.25
CA GLN A 240 -18.03 -11.70 2.94
C GLN A 240 -19.45 -12.19 2.61
N LEU A 241 -20.43 -11.83 3.42
CA LEU A 241 -21.83 -12.26 3.17
C LEU A 241 -22.38 -11.67 1.87
N PHE A 242 -22.12 -10.40 1.63
CA PHE A 242 -22.65 -9.70 0.46
C PHE A 242 -22.01 -10.19 -0.84
N LYS A 243 -20.69 -10.40 -0.87
CA LYS A 243 -20.04 -10.91 -2.08
C LYS A 243 -20.48 -12.33 -2.43
N GLN A 244 -20.73 -13.19 -1.45
CA GLN A 244 -21.31 -14.52 -1.68
C GLN A 244 -22.73 -14.40 -2.26
N LEU A 245 -23.56 -13.49 -1.74
CA LEU A 245 -24.90 -13.24 -2.30
C LEU A 245 -24.84 -12.68 -3.72
N LEU A 246 -23.83 -11.89 -4.06
CA LEU A 246 -23.62 -11.43 -5.43
C LEU A 246 -23.28 -12.59 -6.37
N MET A 247 -22.45 -13.56 -5.92
CA MET A 247 -22.20 -14.79 -6.70
C MET A 247 -23.51 -15.57 -6.94
N VAL A 248 -24.34 -15.74 -5.91
CA VAL A 248 -25.67 -16.37 -6.03
C VAL A 248 -26.57 -15.60 -6.99
N ALA A 249 -26.47 -14.28 -7.01
CA ALA A 249 -27.22 -13.41 -7.91
C ALA A 249 -26.70 -13.40 -9.37
N GLY A 250 -25.60 -14.10 -9.66
CA GLY A 250 -25.03 -14.22 -11.00
C GLY A 250 -23.97 -13.19 -11.38
N PHE A 251 -23.44 -12.44 -10.40
CA PHE A 251 -22.30 -11.54 -10.62
C PHE A 251 -21.02 -12.32 -10.41
N ASP A 252 -20.57 -13.01 -11.42
CA ASP A 252 -19.49 -14.01 -11.38
C ASP A 252 -18.07 -13.45 -11.20
N ARG A 253 -17.89 -12.13 -11.31
CA ARG A 253 -16.64 -11.42 -11.06
C ARG A 253 -16.91 -10.11 -10.33
N TYR A 254 -16.74 -10.13 -9.03
CA TYR A 254 -16.95 -8.98 -8.15
C TYR A 254 -15.63 -8.50 -7.58
N TYR A 255 -15.49 -7.18 -7.39
CA TYR A 255 -14.52 -6.60 -6.50
C TYR A 255 -15.05 -5.36 -5.80
N GLN A 256 -14.36 -4.96 -4.74
CA GLN A 256 -14.61 -3.71 -4.04
C GLN A 256 -13.32 -3.25 -3.33
N ILE A 257 -13.06 -1.94 -3.30
CA ILE A 257 -12.08 -1.34 -2.39
C ILE A 257 -12.80 -1.09 -1.07
N ALA A 258 -12.89 -2.13 -0.25
CA ALA A 258 -13.77 -2.19 0.91
C ALA A 258 -13.15 -1.59 2.18
N LYS A 259 -13.96 -0.85 2.94
CA LYS A 259 -13.67 -0.49 4.33
C LYS A 259 -14.02 -1.66 5.24
N CYS A 260 -13.04 -2.08 6.06
CA CYS A 260 -13.17 -3.19 6.98
C CYS A 260 -12.81 -2.77 8.41
N PHE A 261 -13.46 -3.41 9.38
CA PHE A 261 -13.37 -3.04 10.79
C PHE A 261 -13.17 -4.29 11.65
N ARG A 262 -12.23 -4.27 12.57
CA ARG A 262 -11.99 -5.37 13.52
C ARG A 262 -11.65 -4.81 14.88
N ASP A 263 -12.41 -5.20 15.90
CA ASP A 263 -12.16 -4.82 17.30
C ASP A 263 -11.16 -5.81 17.93
N GLU A 264 -9.90 -5.62 17.56
CA GLU A 264 -8.79 -6.45 18.01
C GLU A 264 -7.64 -5.60 18.57
N ASP A 265 -6.73 -6.23 19.29
CA ASP A 265 -5.53 -5.57 19.80
C ASP A 265 -4.67 -5.04 18.67
N LEU A 266 -4.23 -3.79 18.82
CA LEU A 266 -3.36 -3.13 17.84
C LEU A 266 -1.99 -3.79 17.80
N ARG A 267 -1.43 -3.88 16.58
CA ARG A 267 -0.04 -4.28 16.32
C ARG A 267 0.59 -3.27 15.38
N ALA A 268 1.90 -3.37 15.17
CA ALA A 268 2.64 -2.44 14.32
C ALA A 268 2.05 -2.29 12.89
N ASP A 269 1.47 -3.36 12.36
CA ASP A 269 0.90 -3.46 11.01
C ASP A 269 -0.65 -3.62 11.00
N ARG A 270 -1.32 -3.55 12.15
CA ARG A 270 -2.77 -3.76 12.28
C ARG A 270 -3.46 -2.56 12.87
N GLN A 271 -4.50 -2.11 12.17
CA GLN A 271 -5.38 -1.03 12.57
C GLN A 271 -6.82 -1.54 12.69
N PRO A 272 -7.63 -0.95 13.59
CA PRO A 272 -9.02 -1.36 13.78
C PRO A 272 -9.90 -1.05 12.56
N GLU A 273 -9.53 -0.06 11.77
CA GLU A 273 -10.13 0.29 10.49
C GLU A 273 -9.06 0.21 9.39
N PHE A 274 -9.33 -0.57 8.36
CA PHE A 274 -8.40 -0.77 7.23
C PHE A 274 -9.14 -0.94 5.91
N THR A 275 -8.40 -0.98 4.81
CA THR A 275 -8.97 -1.15 3.48
C THR A 275 -8.50 -2.47 2.89
N GLN A 276 -9.43 -3.23 2.31
CA GLN A 276 -9.16 -4.43 1.52
C GLN A 276 -9.42 -4.19 0.03
N ILE A 277 -8.65 -4.85 -0.81
CA ILE A 277 -9.05 -5.16 -2.17
C ILE A 277 -9.79 -6.48 -2.07
N ASP A 278 -11.11 -6.40 -2.00
CA ASP A 278 -11.94 -7.57 -1.83
C ASP A 278 -12.40 -8.08 -3.19
N ILE A 279 -12.22 -9.38 -3.45
CA ILE A 279 -12.49 -10.01 -4.73
C ILE A 279 -13.26 -11.30 -4.48
N GLU A 280 -14.26 -11.57 -5.31
CA GLU A 280 -14.98 -12.85 -5.32
C GLU A 280 -15.27 -13.25 -6.76
N THR A 281 -15.14 -14.54 -7.04
CA THR A 281 -15.34 -15.07 -8.40
C THR A 281 -16.08 -16.40 -8.39
N SER A 282 -16.80 -16.68 -9.48
CA SER A 282 -17.36 -17.98 -9.79
C SER A 282 -16.70 -18.55 -11.04
N PHE A 283 -16.72 -19.87 -11.19
CA PHE A 283 -16.26 -20.60 -12.39
C PHE A 283 -14.76 -20.41 -12.71
N LEU A 284 -13.94 -20.06 -11.73
CA LEU A 284 -12.48 -19.99 -11.82
C LEU A 284 -11.86 -21.00 -10.88
N ASP A 285 -10.75 -21.60 -11.31
CA ASP A 285 -9.94 -22.48 -10.46
C ASP A 285 -8.77 -21.74 -9.78
N GLU A 286 -7.95 -22.47 -9.07
CA GLU A 286 -6.80 -21.92 -8.35
C GLU A 286 -5.80 -21.25 -9.28
N ALA A 287 -5.52 -21.86 -10.44
CA ALA A 287 -4.57 -21.33 -11.40
C ALA A 287 -5.04 -20.01 -12.02
N ASP A 288 -6.35 -19.91 -12.31
CA ASP A 288 -6.97 -18.69 -12.82
C ASP A 288 -6.83 -17.52 -11.83
N ILE A 289 -7.14 -17.77 -10.54
CA ILE A 289 -7.05 -16.76 -9.48
C ILE A 289 -5.61 -16.31 -9.26
N ILE A 290 -4.66 -17.26 -9.25
CA ILE A 290 -3.23 -16.95 -9.15
C ILE A 290 -2.82 -16.09 -10.34
N GLY A 291 -3.17 -16.47 -11.57
CA GLY A 291 -2.82 -15.73 -12.79
C GLY A 291 -3.37 -14.29 -12.80
N ILE A 292 -4.62 -14.09 -12.40
CA ILE A 292 -5.23 -12.75 -12.27
C ILE A 292 -4.49 -11.92 -11.21
N THR A 293 -4.19 -12.53 -10.06
CA THR A 293 -3.54 -11.82 -8.95
C THR A 293 -2.08 -11.45 -9.31
N GLU A 294 -1.33 -12.36 -9.90
CA GLU A 294 0.03 -12.09 -10.39
C GLU A 294 0.05 -10.98 -11.43
N GLY A 295 -0.86 -11.03 -12.40
CA GLY A 295 -0.99 -9.98 -13.41
C GLY A 295 -1.29 -8.62 -12.81
N MET A 296 -2.18 -8.57 -11.81
CA MET A 296 -2.50 -7.35 -11.05
C MET A 296 -1.28 -6.79 -10.33
N ILE A 297 -0.54 -7.62 -9.61
CA ILE A 297 0.65 -7.20 -8.86
C ILE A 297 1.75 -6.71 -9.82
N ARG A 298 2.03 -7.43 -10.91
CA ARG A 298 3.02 -7.02 -11.91
C ARG A 298 2.68 -5.66 -12.52
N LYS A 299 1.43 -5.46 -12.96
CA LYS A 299 0.97 -4.19 -13.52
C LYS A 299 1.08 -3.06 -12.49
N LEU A 300 0.64 -3.31 -11.26
CA LEU A 300 0.70 -2.33 -10.18
C LEU A 300 2.13 -1.85 -9.91
N PHE A 301 3.06 -2.76 -9.71
CA PHE A 301 4.45 -2.41 -9.42
C PHE A 301 5.13 -1.73 -10.61
N LYS A 302 4.83 -2.14 -11.84
CA LYS A 302 5.33 -1.45 -13.05
C LYS A 302 4.79 -0.03 -13.15
N GLU A 303 3.48 0.19 -12.95
CA GLU A 303 2.87 1.53 -13.09
C GLU A 303 3.27 2.49 -11.97
N VAL A 304 3.47 1.98 -10.75
CA VAL A 304 3.66 2.82 -9.56
C VAL A 304 5.13 3.04 -9.23
N LEU A 305 5.99 2.03 -9.42
CA LEU A 305 7.39 2.03 -9.02
C LEU A 305 8.36 1.81 -10.18
N ASP A 306 7.86 1.60 -11.41
CA ASP A 306 8.64 1.21 -12.59
C ASP A 306 9.48 -0.07 -12.35
N LEU A 307 8.96 -1.00 -11.55
CA LEU A 307 9.59 -2.29 -11.27
C LEU A 307 8.92 -3.39 -12.09
N GLU A 308 9.71 -4.13 -12.83
CA GLU A 308 9.27 -5.32 -13.57
C GLU A 308 9.63 -6.58 -12.79
N PHE A 309 8.63 -7.38 -12.44
CA PHE A 309 8.85 -8.70 -11.84
C PHE A 309 8.88 -9.77 -12.94
N GLY A 310 9.78 -10.74 -12.80
CA GLY A 310 9.74 -12.00 -13.52
C GLY A 310 8.55 -12.87 -13.10
N GLU A 311 8.60 -14.15 -13.40
CA GLU A 311 7.62 -15.12 -12.91
C GLU A 311 7.73 -15.27 -11.39
N PHE A 312 6.58 -15.30 -10.71
CA PHE A 312 6.57 -15.61 -9.29
C PHE A 312 6.77 -17.11 -9.09
N PRO A 313 7.67 -17.54 -8.18
CA PRO A 313 7.86 -18.95 -7.90
C PRO A 313 6.62 -19.53 -7.20
N HIS A 314 6.12 -20.64 -7.71
CA HIS A 314 5.06 -21.42 -7.08
C HIS A 314 5.68 -22.49 -6.19
N MET A 315 5.37 -22.49 -4.91
CA MET A 315 5.94 -23.40 -3.94
C MET A 315 4.81 -24.09 -3.14
N PRO A 316 4.71 -25.42 -3.21
CA PRO A 316 3.77 -26.16 -2.38
C PRO A 316 4.04 -25.96 -0.88
N PHE A 317 3.00 -26.02 -0.06
CA PHE A 317 3.10 -25.90 1.39
C PHE A 317 4.15 -26.84 2.00
N GLU A 318 4.15 -28.11 1.59
CA GLU A 318 5.09 -29.12 2.10
C GLU A 318 6.55 -28.77 1.78
N GLU A 319 6.79 -28.22 0.60
CA GLU A 319 8.12 -27.75 0.19
C GLU A 319 8.55 -26.55 1.01
N ALA A 320 7.67 -25.57 1.21
CA ALA A 320 7.92 -24.38 2.01
C ALA A 320 8.28 -24.76 3.46
N MET A 321 7.51 -25.62 4.07
CA MET A 321 7.78 -26.13 5.41
C MET A 321 9.07 -26.97 5.48
N ARG A 322 9.34 -27.79 4.47
CA ARG A 322 10.54 -28.61 4.43
C ARG A 322 11.82 -27.79 4.28
N ARG A 323 11.81 -26.81 3.35
CA ARG A 323 13.02 -26.01 3.04
C ARG A 323 13.22 -24.84 4.00
N TYR A 324 12.16 -24.23 4.47
CA TYR A 324 12.23 -22.97 5.24
C TYR A 324 11.62 -23.05 6.64
N GLY A 325 10.84 -24.07 6.94
CA GLY A 325 10.12 -24.17 8.22
C GLY A 325 9.01 -23.14 8.38
N SER A 326 8.54 -22.54 7.29
CA SER A 326 7.52 -21.49 7.26
C SER A 326 6.66 -21.63 6.01
N ASP A 327 5.36 -21.37 6.14
CA ASP A 327 4.40 -21.29 5.02
C ASP A 327 4.50 -19.98 4.21
N LYS A 328 5.33 -19.04 4.67
CA LYS A 328 5.59 -17.75 4.01
C LYS A 328 7.08 -17.40 4.04
N PRO A 329 7.93 -18.18 3.36
CA PRO A 329 9.37 -17.96 3.39
C PRO A 329 9.75 -16.64 2.72
N ASP A 330 10.73 -15.93 3.29
CA ASP A 330 11.38 -14.81 2.63
C ASP A 330 12.52 -15.33 1.74
N LEU A 331 12.27 -15.46 0.44
CA LEU A 331 13.24 -15.99 -0.53
C LEU A 331 14.45 -15.08 -0.78
N ARG A 332 14.45 -13.86 -0.23
CA ARG A 332 15.64 -12.98 -0.23
C ARG A 332 16.71 -13.45 0.75
N ILE A 333 16.33 -14.32 1.70
CA ILE A 333 17.21 -14.93 2.69
C ILE A 333 17.53 -16.36 2.23
N PRO A 334 18.72 -16.63 1.64
CA PRO A 334 19.07 -17.92 1.08
C PRO A 334 19.52 -18.92 2.16
N LEU A 335 18.70 -19.10 3.21
CA LEU A 335 18.95 -20.04 4.29
C LEU A 335 17.91 -21.14 4.22
N GLU A 336 18.31 -22.30 3.71
CA GLU A 336 17.44 -23.47 3.55
C GLU A 336 17.80 -24.58 4.54
N LEU A 337 16.77 -25.25 5.03
CA LEU A 337 16.91 -26.49 5.79
C LEU A 337 17.18 -27.65 4.81
N VAL A 338 18.27 -28.35 5.02
CA VAL A 338 18.68 -29.52 4.21
C VAL A 338 18.50 -30.78 5.05
N ASP A 339 17.80 -31.76 4.49
CA ASP A 339 17.64 -33.04 5.16
C ASP A 339 18.98 -33.83 5.12
N VAL A 340 19.44 -34.28 6.30
CA VAL A 340 20.71 -35.02 6.48
C VAL A 340 20.48 -36.36 7.19
N ALA A 341 19.26 -36.86 7.19
CA ALA A 341 18.92 -38.12 7.85
C ALA A 341 19.70 -39.31 7.26
N ASP A 342 19.87 -39.36 5.93
CA ASP A 342 20.61 -40.45 5.25
C ASP A 342 22.07 -40.55 5.69
N GLN A 343 22.69 -39.40 5.97
CA GLN A 343 24.07 -39.32 6.46
C GLN A 343 24.21 -39.65 7.94
N LEU A 344 23.09 -39.59 8.69
CA LEU A 344 23.11 -39.73 10.16
C LEU A 344 22.35 -40.95 10.72
N ASN A 345 21.74 -41.76 9.87
CA ASN A 345 20.94 -42.90 10.28
C ASN A 345 21.77 -44.04 10.92
N ALA A 346 23.04 -44.19 10.49
CA ALA A 346 23.95 -45.25 10.95
C ALA A 346 24.96 -44.78 12.02
N VAL A 347 24.92 -43.50 12.44
CA VAL A 347 25.86 -43.00 13.44
C VAL A 347 25.51 -43.51 14.84
N GLU A 348 26.53 -43.75 15.67
CA GLU A 348 26.33 -44.26 17.05
C GLU A 348 25.62 -43.26 17.95
N PHE A 349 25.66 -41.97 17.60
CA PHE A 349 25.08 -40.92 18.39
C PHE A 349 23.54 -40.86 18.24
N LYS A 350 22.86 -41.48 19.22
CA LYS A 350 21.39 -41.67 19.21
C LYS A 350 20.55 -40.42 19.05
N VAL A 351 21.11 -39.24 19.38
CA VAL A 351 20.44 -37.96 19.18
C VAL A 351 20.15 -37.71 17.69
N PHE A 352 20.99 -38.23 16.81
CA PHE A 352 20.79 -38.14 15.37
C PHE A 352 20.20 -39.40 14.78
N SER A 353 20.78 -40.57 15.10
CA SER A 353 20.29 -41.84 14.51
C SER A 353 18.87 -42.21 14.96
N GLY A 354 18.43 -41.77 16.13
CA GLY A 354 17.05 -41.98 16.57
C GLY A 354 16.04 -41.30 15.60
N PRO A 355 16.03 -39.97 15.47
CA PRO A 355 15.13 -39.26 14.55
C PRO A 355 15.37 -39.64 13.08
N ALA A 356 16.61 -39.93 12.67
CA ALA A 356 16.91 -40.29 11.30
C ALA A 356 16.28 -41.65 10.87
N ASN A 357 16.06 -42.56 11.83
CA ASN A 357 15.42 -43.86 11.60
C ASN A 357 13.93 -43.90 11.98
N ASP A 358 13.39 -42.83 12.55
CA ASP A 358 11.98 -42.72 12.85
C ASP A 358 11.22 -42.20 11.61
N PRO A 359 10.22 -42.93 11.08
CA PRO A 359 9.42 -42.46 9.93
C PRO A 359 8.72 -41.10 10.14
N LYS A 360 8.53 -40.70 11.40
CA LYS A 360 7.98 -39.38 11.78
C LYS A 360 9.05 -38.36 12.20
N GLY A 361 10.30 -38.81 12.27
CA GLY A 361 11.43 -37.98 12.65
C GLY A 361 12.01 -37.23 11.47
N ARG A 362 12.81 -36.22 11.82
CA ARG A 362 13.57 -35.43 10.83
C ARG A 362 14.90 -35.02 11.43
N VAL A 363 15.97 -35.12 10.65
CA VAL A 363 17.25 -34.49 10.97
C VAL A 363 17.57 -33.51 9.82
N ALA A 364 17.57 -32.21 10.12
CA ALA A 364 17.85 -31.20 9.14
C ALA A 364 19.02 -30.31 9.59
N ALA A 365 19.82 -29.89 8.65
CA ALA A 365 20.91 -28.94 8.85
C ALA A 365 20.55 -27.58 8.20
N LEU A 366 21.02 -26.49 8.81
CA LEU A 366 20.95 -25.15 8.26
C LEU A 366 22.38 -24.63 8.03
N ARG A 367 22.73 -24.42 6.76
CA ARG A 367 24.01 -23.82 6.40
C ARG A 367 23.94 -22.32 6.50
N VAL A 368 24.81 -21.72 7.33
CA VAL A 368 24.90 -20.26 7.52
C VAL A 368 26.24 -19.75 6.97
N PRO A 369 26.31 -19.30 5.72
CA PRO A 369 27.56 -18.81 5.12
C PRO A 369 28.16 -17.64 5.91
N GLY A 370 29.50 -17.66 6.11
CA GLY A 370 30.22 -16.62 6.83
C GLY A 370 30.13 -16.69 8.36
N ALA A 371 29.40 -17.62 8.96
CA ALA A 371 29.17 -17.71 10.40
C ALA A 371 30.24 -18.50 11.19
N ALA A 372 31.34 -18.95 10.57
CA ALA A 372 32.42 -19.67 11.28
C ALA A 372 33.03 -18.83 12.41
N SER A 373 33.11 -17.50 12.24
CA SER A 373 33.61 -16.54 13.23
C SER A 373 32.64 -16.22 14.37
N MET A 374 31.41 -16.74 14.33
CA MET A 374 30.38 -16.46 15.34
C MET A 374 30.87 -16.81 16.76
N PRO A 375 30.77 -15.89 17.73
CA PRO A 375 31.23 -16.14 19.09
C PRO A 375 30.37 -17.22 19.78
N ARG A 376 30.98 -17.94 20.74
CA ARG A 376 30.31 -18.99 21.49
C ARG A 376 29.04 -18.52 22.19
N SER A 377 29.07 -17.31 22.77
CA SER A 377 27.91 -16.72 23.44
C SER A 377 26.68 -16.62 22.54
N GLN A 378 26.86 -16.23 21.28
CA GLN A 378 25.77 -16.13 20.33
C GLN A 378 25.20 -17.51 19.97
N ILE A 379 26.04 -18.53 19.85
CA ILE A 379 25.58 -19.91 19.64
C ILE A 379 24.79 -20.41 20.86
N ASP A 380 25.24 -20.08 22.06
CA ASP A 380 24.55 -20.43 23.30
C ASP A 380 23.19 -19.70 23.40
N ASP A 381 23.07 -18.49 22.89
CA ASP A 381 21.79 -17.77 22.80
C ASP A 381 20.85 -18.40 21.79
N TYR A 382 21.32 -18.85 20.63
CA TYR A 382 20.50 -19.68 19.71
C TYR A 382 20.07 -20.99 20.35
N THR A 383 20.93 -21.61 21.16
CA THR A 383 20.58 -22.82 21.90
C THR A 383 19.43 -22.57 22.88
N LYS A 384 19.48 -21.44 23.61
CA LYS A 384 18.37 -21.02 24.48
C LYS A 384 17.10 -20.73 23.67
N PHE A 385 17.24 -20.05 22.53
CA PHE A 385 16.12 -19.72 21.66
C PHE A 385 15.39 -20.97 21.15
N VAL A 386 16.09 -21.95 20.61
CA VAL A 386 15.45 -23.19 20.17
C VAL A 386 14.86 -24.00 21.33
N GLY A 387 15.43 -23.85 22.54
CA GLY A 387 14.91 -24.45 23.77
C GLY A 387 13.50 -23.97 24.12
N ILE A 388 13.12 -22.74 23.77
CA ILE A 388 11.74 -22.21 23.95
C ILE A 388 10.72 -23.05 23.17
N TYR A 389 11.15 -23.62 22.04
CA TYR A 389 10.33 -24.48 21.19
C TYR A 389 10.48 -25.97 21.49
N GLY A 390 11.10 -26.32 22.61
CA GLY A 390 11.20 -27.70 23.09
C GLY A 390 12.45 -28.47 22.62
N ALA A 391 13.36 -27.83 21.88
CA ALA A 391 14.62 -28.47 21.52
C ALA A 391 15.53 -28.61 22.77
N LYS A 392 16.12 -29.81 22.98
CA LYS A 392 17.01 -30.06 24.11
C LYS A 392 18.41 -29.47 23.95
N GLY A 393 18.75 -29.01 22.75
CA GLY A 393 20.02 -28.37 22.41
C GLY A 393 20.08 -28.05 20.92
N LEU A 394 21.10 -27.29 20.53
CA LEU A 394 21.43 -26.98 19.15
C LEU A 394 22.80 -27.54 18.82
N ALA A 395 22.85 -28.56 17.96
CA ALA A 395 24.11 -29.06 17.42
C ALA A 395 24.65 -28.09 16.37
N TYR A 396 25.95 -27.88 16.36
CA TYR A 396 26.56 -26.99 15.37
C TYR A 396 27.96 -27.51 14.96
N ILE A 397 28.36 -27.16 13.74
CA ILE A 397 29.72 -27.40 13.22
C ILE A 397 30.21 -26.08 12.62
N LYS A 398 31.34 -25.56 13.09
CA LYS A 398 32.04 -24.45 12.44
C LYS A 398 32.97 -25.04 11.38
N VAL A 399 32.79 -24.58 10.15
CA VAL A 399 33.67 -24.93 9.03
C VAL A 399 34.68 -23.80 8.87
N ASN A 400 35.83 -23.92 9.51
CA ASN A 400 36.90 -22.91 9.45
C ASN A 400 37.69 -23.01 8.14
N GLU A 401 37.98 -24.21 7.68
CA GLU A 401 38.73 -24.43 6.44
C GLU A 401 38.34 -25.79 5.80
N ARG A 402 37.44 -25.76 4.84
CA ARG A 402 36.90 -26.99 4.19
C ARG A 402 37.99 -27.85 3.54
N ALA A 403 39.03 -27.23 2.99
CA ALA A 403 40.12 -27.97 2.30
C ALA A 403 40.93 -28.91 3.23
N LYS A 404 40.87 -28.73 4.55
CA LYS A 404 41.52 -29.58 5.55
C LYS A 404 40.68 -30.74 6.04
N GLY A 405 39.50 -30.97 5.43
CA GLY A 405 38.59 -32.04 5.87
C GLY A 405 38.20 -31.87 7.34
N VAL A 406 38.22 -32.94 8.11
CA VAL A 406 37.84 -32.97 9.54
C VAL A 406 38.67 -32.01 10.39
N GLU A 407 39.96 -31.82 10.08
CA GLU A 407 40.87 -30.92 10.82
C GLU A 407 40.43 -29.46 10.68
N GLY A 408 39.73 -29.11 9.60
CA GLY A 408 39.16 -27.78 9.37
C GLY A 408 37.83 -27.53 10.06
N LEU A 409 37.27 -28.53 10.76
CA LEU A 409 36.00 -28.47 11.46
C LEU A 409 36.18 -28.24 12.97
N GLN A 410 35.30 -27.47 13.57
CA GLN A 410 35.30 -27.24 15.00
C GLN A 410 33.91 -27.45 15.59
N SER A 411 33.74 -28.53 16.34
CA SER A 411 32.47 -28.85 17.00
C SER A 411 32.60 -29.99 17.98
N PRO A 412 31.79 -30.04 19.07
CA PRO A 412 31.71 -31.16 19.98
C PRO A 412 31.20 -32.47 19.36
N ILE A 413 30.44 -32.36 18.25
CA ILE A 413 29.73 -33.48 17.62
C ILE A 413 30.53 -34.15 16.49
N VAL A 414 31.56 -33.52 15.96
CA VAL A 414 32.39 -34.06 14.85
C VAL A 414 32.89 -35.46 15.14
N LYS A 415 33.31 -35.73 16.37
CA LYS A 415 33.83 -37.05 16.79
C LYS A 415 32.82 -38.21 16.75
N PHE A 416 31.52 -37.91 16.61
CA PHE A 416 30.47 -38.90 16.57
C PHE A 416 29.95 -39.15 15.14
N ILE A 417 30.48 -38.49 14.15
CA ILE A 417 30.03 -38.54 12.75
C ILE A 417 31.23 -39.03 11.91
N PRO A 418 31.09 -40.13 11.15
CA PRO A 418 32.14 -40.58 10.25
C PRO A 418 32.58 -39.49 9.26
N GLU A 419 33.86 -39.53 8.89
CA GLU A 419 34.44 -38.52 7.99
C GLU A 419 33.75 -38.49 6.63
N ASP A 420 33.42 -39.64 6.06
CA ASP A 420 32.69 -39.69 4.79
C ASP A 420 31.32 -38.97 4.86
N ASN A 421 30.63 -39.09 6.00
CA ASN A 421 29.36 -38.44 6.21
C ASN A 421 29.51 -36.91 6.40
N LEU A 422 30.59 -36.50 7.13
CA LEU A 422 30.93 -35.08 7.31
C LEU A 422 31.28 -34.38 5.99
N ASN A 423 31.87 -35.09 5.05
CA ASN A 423 32.22 -34.56 3.72
C ASN A 423 30.99 -34.36 2.83
N VAL A 424 29.88 -35.05 3.10
CA VAL A 424 28.61 -34.91 2.38
C VAL A 424 27.75 -33.80 2.99
N ILE A 425 27.73 -33.68 4.31
CA ILE A 425 27.02 -32.63 5.05
C ILE A 425 27.69 -31.28 4.87
#